data_83d58e923a52c435d33b558b5b9694e2
#
_entry.id   83d58e923a52c435d33b558b5b9694e2
#
_cell.length_a   1.000
_cell.length_b   1.000
_cell.length_c   1.000
_cell.angle_alpha   90.00
_cell.angle_beta   90.00
_cell.angle_gamma   90.00
#
_symmetry.space_group_name_H-M   'P 1'
#
loop_
_entity.id
_entity.type
_entity.pdbx_description
1 polymer ?
#
loop_
_entity_poly.entity_id
_entity_poly.type
_entity_poly.pdbx_seq_one_letter_code
_entity_poly.pdbx_strand_id
1 'polypeptide(L)'
;VATGKAVVEAGKYLAELGDDYNKAMNQLSASTGATGDELDALGESVKNIYAQNLGEDFNDVAEGLAATQKASDLAGEALEQATAAGFVLRDTFDYDISESARAASALMKNFNISAEEAYGLIATGAQNGADKNGDLLDTLNEYSAQFAALGLSADQFMGSLVEGADAGLFSIDKVADAVKEFNIRAKDGSDSSAEAFK
;
A
#
# COMPACT_ATOMS: atom_id res chain seq x y z
N VAL A 1 -5.88 44.00 24.17
CA VAL A 1 -4.48 43.48 24.27
C VAL A 1 -4.43 41.98 23.97
N ALA A 2 -5.46 41.18 24.32
CA ALA A 2 -5.52 39.75 24.03
C ALA A 2 -5.69 39.44 22.54
N THR A 3 -6.44 40.22 21.79
CA THR A 3 -6.69 40.06 20.35
C THR A 3 -5.44 40.28 19.49
N GLY A 4 -4.56 41.21 19.88
CA GLY A 4 -3.31 41.45 19.13
C GLY A 4 -2.29 40.30 19.22
N LYS A 5 -2.18 39.65 20.39
CA LYS A 5 -1.31 38.47 20.56
C LYS A 5 -1.81 37.28 19.76
N ALA A 6 -3.12 36.97 19.78
CA ALA A 6 -3.70 35.87 19.04
C ALA A 6 -3.54 36.05 17.51
N VAL A 7 -3.66 37.25 16.99
CA VAL A 7 -3.43 37.55 15.56
C VAL A 7 -1.96 37.36 15.16
N VAL A 8 -1.01 37.76 16.02
CA VAL A 8 0.43 37.57 15.77
C VAL A 8 0.80 36.08 15.84
N GLU A 9 0.24 35.34 16.78
CA GLU A 9 0.48 33.88 16.90
C GLU A 9 -0.12 33.13 15.72
N ALA A 10 -1.34 33.46 15.29
CA ALA A 10 -1.94 32.89 14.08
C ALA A 10 -1.13 33.22 12.83
N GLY A 11 -0.62 34.44 12.69
CA GLY A 11 0.22 34.86 11.59
C GLY A 11 1.56 34.09 11.52
N LYS A 12 2.18 33.82 12.67
CA LYS A 12 3.39 32.99 12.76
C LYS A 12 3.09 31.54 12.38
N TYR A 13 2.02 30.97 12.91
CA TYR A 13 1.60 29.60 12.59
C TYR A 13 1.35 29.40 11.08
N LEU A 14 0.67 30.35 10.43
CA LEU A 14 0.43 30.32 8.99
C LEU A 14 1.74 30.44 8.17
N ALA A 15 2.70 31.24 8.64
CA ALA A 15 4.00 31.35 7.99
C ALA A 15 4.82 30.08 8.13
N GLU A 16 4.84 29.47 9.31
CA GLU A 16 5.51 28.18 9.56
C GLU A 16 4.89 27.06 8.72
N LEU A 17 3.56 27.00 8.64
CA LEU A 17 2.84 26.04 7.80
C LEU A 17 3.18 26.19 6.30
N GLY A 18 3.31 27.45 5.83
CA GLY A 18 3.76 27.74 4.47
C GLY A 18 5.20 27.30 4.19
N ASP A 19 6.10 27.52 5.15
CA ASP A 19 7.50 27.09 5.05
C ASP A 19 7.61 25.57 5.04
N ASP A 20 6.84 24.86 5.84
CA ASP A 20 6.82 23.40 5.90
C ASP A 20 6.25 22.80 4.62
N TYR A 21 5.19 23.38 4.07
CA TYR A 21 4.67 22.99 2.77
C TYR A 21 5.73 23.17 1.65
N ASN A 22 6.42 24.30 1.62
CA ASN A 22 7.46 24.56 0.61
C ASN A 22 8.63 23.56 0.72
N LYS A 23 9.02 23.17 1.95
CA LYS A 23 10.04 22.13 2.16
C LYS A 23 9.56 20.79 1.62
N ALA A 24 8.33 20.39 1.96
CA ALA A 24 7.71 19.16 1.47
C ALA A 24 7.68 19.12 -0.06
N MET A 25 7.33 20.22 -0.73
CA MET A 25 7.31 20.31 -2.19
C MET A 25 8.69 20.20 -2.82
N ASN A 26 9.72 20.80 -2.20
CA ASN A 26 11.09 20.65 -2.66
C ASN A 26 11.58 19.20 -2.55
N GLN A 27 11.24 18.52 -1.46
CA GLN A 27 11.58 17.11 -1.26
C GLN A 27 10.81 16.21 -2.22
N LEU A 28 9.54 16.47 -2.44
CA LEU A 28 8.70 15.76 -3.40
C LEU A 28 9.27 15.87 -4.82
N SER A 29 9.63 17.09 -5.26
CA SER A 29 10.31 17.32 -6.54
C SER A 29 11.63 16.55 -6.64
N ALA A 30 12.44 16.54 -5.59
CA ALA A 30 13.71 15.82 -5.58
C ALA A 30 13.53 14.30 -5.63
N SER A 31 12.50 13.75 -4.99
CA SER A 31 12.26 12.31 -4.90
C SER A 31 11.54 11.72 -6.12
N THR A 32 10.68 12.50 -6.77
CA THR A 32 9.87 12.09 -7.93
C THR A 32 10.43 12.56 -9.27
N GLY A 33 11.21 13.65 -9.27
CA GLY A 33 11.64 14.36 -10.49
C GLY A 33 10.58 15.28 -11.08
N ALA A 34 9.39 15.39 -10.46
CA ALA A 34 8.29 16.24 -10.92
C ALA A 34 8.65 17.72 -10.84
N THR A 35 8.23 18.49 -11.84
CA THR A 35 8.42 19.94 -11.95
C THR A 35 7.20 20.60 -12.62
N GLY A 36 7.03 21.92 -12.42
CA GLY A 36 5.94 22.67 -13.04
C GLY A 36 4.56 22.11 -12.69
N ASP A 37 3.69 21.99 -13.69
CA ASP A 37 2.29 21.56 -13.51
C ASP A 37 2.15 20.19 -12.84
N GLU A 38 3.09 19.27 -13.06
CA GLU A 38 3.09 17.95 -12.42
C GLU A 38 3.35 18.08 -10.91
N LEU A 39 4.34 18.90 -10.53
CA LEU A 39 4.63 19.14 -9.11
C LEU A 39 3.46 19.86 -8.42
N ASP A 40 2.83 20.81 -9.12
CA ASP A 40 1.66 21.52 -8.61
C ASP A 40 0.49 20.56 -8.36
N ALA A 41 0.24 19.61 -9.27
CA ALA A 41 -0.78 18.59 -9.11
C ALA A 41 -0.50 17.66 -7.93
N LEU A 42 0.75 17.21 -7.76
CA LEU A 42 1.15 16.42 -6.59
C LEU A 42 1.00 17.23 -5.29
N GLY A 43 1.28 18.53 -5.33
CA GLY A 43 1.10 19.43 -4.20
C GLY A 43 -0.36 19.59 -3.77
N GLU A 44 -1.30 19.61 -4.70
CA GLU A 44 -2.72 19.58 -4.37
C GLU A 44 -3.11 18.24 -3.71
N SER A 45 -2.60 17.10 -4.20
CA SER A 45 -2.81 15.80 -3.55
C SER A 45 -2.25 15.77 -2.13
N VAL A 46 -1.08 16.35 -1.88
CA VAL A 46 -0.52 16.48 -0.51
C VAL A 46 -1.46 17.26 0.40
N LYS A 47 -2.00 18.39 -0.06
CA LYS A 47 -2.97 19.19 0.72
C LYS A 47 -4.26 18.42 0.99
N ASN A 48 -4.78 17.72 -0.03
CA ASN A 48 -6.03 16.99 0.09
C ASN A 48 -5.92 15.81 1.08
N ILE A 49 -4.81 15.10 1.07
CA ILE A 49 -4.54 14.00 2.01
C ILE A 49 -4.38 14.58 3.44
N TYR A 50 -3.56 15.63 3.59
CA TYR A 50 -3.36 16.26 4.89
C TYR A 50 -4.65 16.85 5.48
N ALA A 51 -5.53 17.39 4.64
CA ALA A 51 -6.85 17.90 5.06
C ALA A 51 -7.79 16.81 5.58
N GLN A 52 -7.52 15.54 5.30
CA GLN A 52 -8.23 14.38 5.85
C GLN A 52 -7.68 13.94 7.23
N ASN A 53 -6.75 14.70 7.82
CA ASN A 53 -6.00 14.38 9.04
C ASN A 53 -5.17 13.10 8.89
N LEU A 54 -4.64 12.84 7.71
CA LEU A 54 -3.70 11.78 7.42
C LEU A 54 -2.28 12.36 7.32
N GLY A 55 -1.32 11.65 7.89
CA GLY A 55 0.05 12.12 8.00
C GLY A 55 0.29 13.07 9.20
N GLU A 56 1.52 13.13 9.64
CA GLU A 56 1.95 13.97 10.77
C GLU A 56 2.11 15.43 10.36
N ASP A 57 2.67 15.66 9.17
CA ASP A 57 2.90 16.96 8.55
C ASP A 57 2.91 16.85 7.02
N PHE A 58 3.12 17.98 6.32
CA PHE A 58 3.18 17.98 4.86
C PHE A 58 4.34 17.15 4.30
N ASN A 59 5.44 17.03 5.03
CA ASN A 59 6.59 16.26 4.60
C ASN A 59 6.31 14.76 4.65
N ASP A 60 5.70 14.28 5.74
CA ASP A 60 5.26 12.90 5.90
C ASP A 60 4.28 12.50 4.76
N VAL A 61 3.31 13.38 4.46
CA VAL A 61 2.37 13.14 3.34
C VAL A 61 3.08 13.12 1.99
N ALA A 62 4.01 14.03 1.75
CA ALA A 62 4.78 14.08 0.50
C ALA A 62 5.67 12.84 0.33
N GLU A 63 6.30 12.35 1.39
CA GLU A 63 7.07 11.10 1.39
C GLU A 63 6.18 9.89 1.09
N GLY A 64 5.02 9.79 1.74
CA GLY A 64 4.03 8.74 1.48
C GLY A 64 3.52 8.76 0.03
N LEU A 65 3.24 9.95 -0.50
CA LEU A 65 2.81 10.12 -1.90
C LEU A 65 3.90 9.68 -2.89
N ALA A 66 5.15 10.08 -2.66
CA ALA A 66 6.28 9.67 -3.49
C ALA A 66 6.54 8.16 -3.42
N ALA A 67 6.44 7.57 -2.23
CA ALA A 67 6.60 6.13 -2.04
C ALA A 67 5.51 5.34 -2.78
N THR A 68 4.25 5.78 -2.69
CA THR A 68 3.12 5.16 -3.37
C THR A 68 3.26 5.29 -4.89
N GLN A 69 3.61 6.47 -5.41
CA GLN A 69 3.84 6.69 -6.83
C GLN A 69 4.93 5.75 -7.38
N LYS A 70 6.05 5.67 -6.67
CA LYS A 70 7.17 4.80 -7.08
C LYS A 70 6.83 3.32 -7.09
N ALA A 71 5.96 2.87 -6.19
CA ALA A 71 5.60 1.46 -6.06
C ALA A 71 4.50 1.02 -7.04
N SER A 72 3.59 1.94 -7.44
CA SER A 72 2.33 1.57 -8.09
C SER A 72 2.18 2.03 -9.54
N ASP A 73 3.00 2.94 -10.02
CA ASP A 73 2.84 3.63 -11.31
C ASP A 73 1.48 4.41 -11.44
N LEU A 74 0.83 4.71 -10.30
CA LEU A 74 -0.41 5.48 -10.24
C LEU A 74 -0.12 6.98 -10.40
N ALA A 75 -1.13 7.73 -10.86
CA ALA A 75 -1.07 9.18 -10.99
C ALA A 75 -2.45 9.81 -10.69
N GLY A 76 -2.46 11.14 -10.44
CA GLY A 76 -3.68 11.90 -10.21
C GLY A 76 -4.50 11.37 -9.03
N GLU A 77 -5.82 11.37 -9.19
CA GLU A 77 -6.77 10.97 -8.13
C GLU A 77 -6.54 9.54 -7.61
N ALA A 78 -6.17 8.61 -8.49
CA ALA A 78 -5.89 7.23 -8.10
C ALA A 78 -4.65 7.13 -7.19
N LEU A 79 -3.62 7.93 -7.43
CA LEU A 79 -2.44 8.03 -6.57
C LEU A 79 -2.80 8.65 -5.21
N GLU A 80 -3.61 9.71 -5.20
CA GLU A 80 -4.07 10.36 -3.98
C GLU A 80 -4.86 9.40 -3.09
N GLN A 81 -5.84 8.68 -3.67
CA GLN A 81 -6.66 7.69 -2.96
C GLN A 81 -5.82 6.52 -2.44
N ALA A 82 -4.90 5.99 -3.23
CA ALA A 82 -4.00 4.92 -2.83
C ALA A 82 -3.08 5.35 -1.68
N THR A 83 -2.55 6.58 -1.73
CA THR A 83 -1.71 7.13 -0.67
C THR A 83 -2.51 7.33 0.62
N ALA A 84 -3.71 7.88 0.53
CA ALA A 84 -4.61 8.02 1.68
C ALA A 84 -4.93 6.66 2.32
N ALA A 85 -5.22 5.63 1.52
CA ALA A 85 -5.42 4.26 2.00
C ALA A 85 -4.15 3.69 2.67
N GLY A 86 -2.96 3.97 2.14
CA GLY A 86 -1.68 3.62 2.77
C GLY A 86 -1.51 4.23 4.16
N PHE A 87 -1.86 5.50 4.34
CA PHE A 87 -1.87 6.16 5.65
C PHE A 87 -2.86 5.52 6.62
N VAL A 88 -4.06 5.18 6.15
CA VAL A 88 -5.05 4.45 6.97
C VAL A 88 -4.51 3.10 7.44
N LEU A 89 -3.83 2.35 6.56
CA LEU A 89 -3.19 1.08 6.95
C LEU A 89 -2.07 1.30 7.97
N ARG A 90 -1.23 2.35 7.78
CA ARG A 90 -0.19 2.72 8.73
C ARG A 90 -0.77 3.02 10.11
N ASP A 91 -1.77 3.91 10.17
CA ASP A 91 -2.34 4.39 11.42
C ASP A 91 -3.18 3.30 12.15
N THR A 92 -3.65 2.28 11.42
CA THR A 92 -4.49 1.21 11.98
C THR A 92 -3.68 -0.05 12.34
N PHE A 93 -2.70 -0.42 11.50
CA PHE A 93 -1.99 -1.70 11.59
C PHE A 93 -0.47 -1.55 11.72
N ASP A 94 0.04 -0.31 11.81
CA ASP A 94 1.48 0.02 11.88
C ASP A 94 2.26 -0.45 10.64
N TYR A 95 1.61 -0.43 9.46
CA TYR A 95 2.24 -0.82 8.21
C TYR A 95 3.06 0.31 7.60
N ASP A 96 4.23 -0.03 7.03
CA ASP A 96 4.99 0.90 6.21
C ASP A 96 4.22 1.21 4.90
N ILE A 97 4.15 2.51 4.54
CA ILE A 97 3.40 2.95 3.35
C ILE A 97 4.01 2.38 2.06
N SER A 98 5.34 2.32 1.96
CA SER A 98 6.03 1.78 0.79
C SER A 98 5.79 0.27 0.63
N GLU A 99 5.76 -0.48 1.74
CA GLU A 99 5.48 -1.91 1.73
C GLU A 99 4.01 -2.17 1.36
N SER A 100 3.08 -1.42 1.95
CA SER A 100 1.66 -1.46 1.59
C SER A 100 1.43 -1.17 0.11
N ALA A 101 2.11 -0.14 -0.42
CA ALA A 101 2.00 0.24 -1.83
C ALA A 101 2.56 -0.85 -2.77
N ARG A 102 3.66 -1.52 -2.39
CA ARG A 102 4.19 -2.66 -3.17
C ARG A 102 3.23 -3.84 -3.17
N ALA A 103 2.70 -4.22 -2.01
CA ALA A 103 1.73 -5.31 -1.89
C ALA A 103 0.45 -5.00 -2.69
N ALA A 104 -0.11 -3.80 -2.55
CA ALA A 104 -1.27 -3.36 -3.32
C ALA A 104 -0.99 -3.36 -4.83
N SER A 105 0.17 -2.85 -5.27
CA SER A 105 0.58 -2.86 -6.67
C SER A 105 0.69 -4.29 -7.23
N ALA A 106 1.23 -5.23 -6.44
CA ALA A 106 1.29 -6.63 -6.85
C ALA A 106 -0.11 -7.24 -7.02
N LEU A 107 -1.04 -6.96 -6.10
CA LEU A 107 -2.43 -7.40 -6.20
C LEU A 107 -3.11 -6.80 -7.44
N MET A 108 -3.00 -5.49 -7.64
CA MET A 108 -3.57 -4.79 -8.79
C MET A 108 -3.08 -5.38 -10.12
N LYS A 109 -1.78 -5.56 -10.27
CA LYS A 109 -1.16 -6.04 -11.52
C LYS A 109 -1.51 -7.51 -11.81
N ASN A 110 -1.48 -8.36 -10.79
CA ASN A 110 -1.65 -9.80 -10.98
C ASN A 110 -3.12 -10.22 -11.11
N PHE A 111 -4.03 -9.54 -10.41
CA PHE A 111 -5.46 -9.87 -10.40
C PHE A 111 -6.32 -8.90 -11.19
N ASN A 112 -5.72 -7.83 -11.75
CA ASN A 112 -6.43 -6.79 -12.52
C ASN A 112 -7.58 -6.16 -11.71
N ILE A 113 -7.31 -5.81 -10.46
CA ILE A 113 -8.23 -5.13 -9.54
C ILE A 113 -7.83 -3.67 -9.35
N SER A 114 -8.76 -2.86 -8.84
CA SER A 114 -8.51 -1.44 -8.53
C SER A 114 -7.61 -1.27 -7.30
N ALA A 115 -7.07 -0.05 -7.11
CA ALA A 115 -6.33 0.30 -5.90
C ALA A 115 -7.23 0.18 -4.65
N GLU A 116 -8.48 0.65 -4.72
CA GLU A 116 -9.44 0.54 -3.63
C GLU A 116 -9.66 -0.92 -3.21
N GLU A 117 -9.86 -1.82 -4.17
CA GLU A 117 -10.00 -3.25 -3.90
C GLU A 117 -8.74 -3.86 -3.30
N ALA A 118 -7.54 -3.50 -3.81
CA ALA A 118 -6.27 -4.03 -3.31
C ALA A 118 -6.01 -3.61 -1.86
N TYR A 119 -6.15 -2.32 -1.54
CA TYR A 119 -5.98 -1.82 -0.16
C TYR A 119 -7.07 -2.34 0.77
N GLY A 120 -8.32 -2.46 0.28
CA GLY A 120 -9.43 -3.08 1.02
C GLY A 120 -9.16 -4.55 1.39
N LEU A 121 -8.57 -5.32 0.48
CA LEU A 121 -8.16 -6.70 0.74
C LEU A 121 -7.04 -6.79 1.78
N ILE A 122 -6.03 -5.91 1.71
CA ILE A 122 -4.96 -5.85 2.73
C ILE A 122 -5.57 -5.58 4.12
N ALA A 123 -6.44 -4.55 4.22
CA ALA A 123 -7.13 -4.23 5.47
C ALA A 123 -7.95 -5.42 5.99
N THR A 124 -8.71 -6.08 5.10
CA THR A 124 -9.53 -7.24 5.45
C THR A 124 -8.67 -8.41 5.95
N GLY A 125 -7.56 -8.70 5.29
CA GLY A 125 -6.63 -9.75 5.72
C GLY A 125 -6.04 -9.47 7.10
N ALA A 126 -5.59 -8.24 7.34
CA ALA A 126 -5.07 -7.82 8.64
C ALA A 126 -6.12 -7.92 9.76
N GLN A 127 -7.35 -7.44 9.50
CA GLN A 127 -8.47 -7.52 10.45
C GLN A 127 -8.86 -8.95 10.80
N ASN A 128 -8.75 -9.88 9.85
CA ASN A 128 -9.07 -11.29 10.03
C ASN A 128 -7.85 -12.15 10.44
N GLY A 129 -6.78 -11.51 10.89
CA GLY A 129 -5.64 -12.18 11.53
C GLY A 129 -4.65 -12.85 10.57
N ALA A 130 -4.69 -12.54 9.28
CA ALA A 130 -3.68 -13.02 8.35
C ALA A 130 -2.28 -12.44 8.63
N ASP A 131 -2.19 -11.36 9.43
CA ASP A 131 -0.92 -10.71 9.77
C ASP A 131 -0.44 -10.97 11.21
N LYS A 132 -0.84 -12.07 11.82
CA LYS A 132 -0.43 -12.42 13.21
C LYS A 132 1.08 -12.48 13.42
N ASN A 133 1.85 -12.68 12.35
CA ASN A 133 3.30 -12.83 12.39
C ASN A 133 4.05 -11.70 11.66
N GLY A 134 3.34 -10.68 11.14
CA GLY A 134 3.93 -9.56 10.43
C GLY A 134 4.45 -9.91 9.02
N ASP A 135 3.88 -10.94 8.38
CA ASP A 135 4.33 -11.45 7.07
C ASP A 135 3.30 -11.25 5.93
N LEU A 136 2.18 -10.55 6.21
CA LEU A 136 1.10 -10.40 5.22
C LEU A 136 1.56 -9.64 3.97
N LEU A 137 2.14 -8.45 4.13
CA LEU A 137 2.52 -7.60 2.99
C LEU A 137 3.56 -8.27 2.10
N ASP A 138 4.56 -8.90 2.70
CA ASP A 138 5.59 -9.65 1.97
C ASP A 138 4.99 -10.85 1.23
N THR A 139 4.11 -11.62 1.89
CA THR A 139 3.42 -12.75 1.28
C THR A 139 2.56 -12.31 0.09
N LEU A 140 1.81 -11.22 0.21
CA LEU A 140 1.01 -10.68 -0.90
C LEU A 140 1.89 -10.25 -2.08
N ASN A 141 3.00 -9.57 -1.79
CA ASN A 141 3.92 -9.11 -2.82
C ASN A 141 4.61 -10.27 -3.54
N GLU A 142 5.05 -11.31 -2.82
CA GLU A 142 5.81 -12.42 -3.39
C GLU A 142 4.92 -13.42 -4.15
N TYR A 143 3.74 -13.75 -3.62
CA TYR A 143 2.97 -14.90 -4.11
C TYR A 143 1.75 -14.55 -4.97
N SER A 144 1.32 -13.30 -5.06
CA SER A 144 0.15 -12.89 -5.85
C SER A 144 0.19 -13.39 -7.30
N ALA A 145 1.36 -13.34 -7.95
CA ALA A 145 1.54 -13.84 -9.31
C ALA A 145 1.30 -15.35 -9.42
N GLN A 146 1.67 -16.15 -8.40
CA GLN A 146 1.49 -17.60 -8.40
C GLN A 146 0.01 -17.97 -8.27
N PHE A 147 -0.73 -17.29 -7.40
CA PHE A 147 -2.15 -17.50 -7.23
C PHE A 147 -2.94 -17.08 -8.48
N ALA A 148 -2.61 -15.94 -9.07
CA ALA A 148 -3.20 -15.50 -10.33
C ALA A 148 -2.92 -16.48 -11.49
N ALA A 149 -1.72 -17.05 -11.56
CA ALA A 149 -1.34 -18.06 -12.58
C ALA A 149 -2.10 -19.39 -12.42
N LEU A 150 -2.68 -19.66 -11.27
CA LEU A 150 -3.59 -20.78 -11.01
C LEU A 150 -5.05 -20.46 -11.37
N GLY A 151 -5.34 -19.21 -11.74
CA GLY A 151 -6.70 -18.77 -12.05
C GLY A 151 -7.54 -18.43 -10.81
N LEU A 152 -6.89 -18.28 -9.64
CA LEU A 152 -7.56 -17.85 -8.42
C LEU A 152 -7.78 -16.34 -8.42
N SER A 153 -8.84 -15.88 -7.75
CA SER A 153 -9.07 -14.45 -7.54
C SER A 153 -8.26 -13.91 -6.36
N ALA A 154 -8.14 -12.58 -6.26
CA ALA A 154 -7.51 -11.92 -5.12
C ALA A 154 -8.21 -12.25 -3.79
N ASP A 155 -9.54 -12.34 -3.79
CA ASP A 155 -10.33 -12.77 -2.63
C ASP A 155 -10.02 -14.21 -2.21
N GLN A 156 -9.89 -15.12 -3.17
CA GLN A 156 -9.54 -16.51 -2.89
C GLN A 156 -8.10 -16.62 -2.35
N PHE A 157 -7.19 -15.80 -2.87
CA PHE A 157 -5.84 -15.71 -2.33
C PHE A 157 -5.89 -15.24 -0.87
N MET A 158 -6.49 -14.08 -0.60
CA MET A 158 -6.62 -13.56 0.78
C MET A 158 -7.33 -14.55 1.69
N GLY A 159 -8.43 -15.14 1.24
CA GLY A 159 -9.19 -16.14 2.01
C GLY A 159 -8.33 -17.33 2.43
N SER A 160 -7.47 -17.84 1.52
CA SER A 160 -6.56 -18.94 1.85
C SER A 160 -5.51 -18.57 2.91
N LEU A 161 -5.03 -17.32 2.91
CA LEU A 161 -4.11 -16.82 3.93
C LEU A 161 -4.79 -16.69 5.30
N VAL A 162 -6.01 -16.16 5.34
CA VAL A 162 -6.82 -16.05 6.57
C VAL A 162 -7.12 -17.44 7.14
N GLU A 163 -7.58 -18.38 6.32
CA GLU A 163 -7.85 -19.77 6.74
C GLU A 163 -6.59 -20.46 7.26
N GLY A 164 -5.44 -20.23 6.61
CA GLY A 164 -4.16 -20.75 7.09
C GLY A 164 -3.76 -20.19 8.45
N ALA A 165 -3.96 -18.89 8.67
CA ALA A 165 -3.70 -18.24 9.96
C ALA A 165 -4.64 -18.77 11.05
N ASP A 166 -5.90 -18.98 10.74
CA ASP A 166 -6.90 -19.53 11.69
C ASP A 166 -6.67 -21.00 12.02
N ALA A 167 -6.12 -21.77 11.07
CA ALA A 167 -5.67 -23.15 11.31
C ALA A 167 -4.43 -23.23 12.22
N GLY A 168 -3.89 -22.11 12.67
CA GLY A 168 -2.75 -22.03 13.59
C GLY A 168 -1.39 -22.25 12.92
N LEU A 169 -1.26 -21.98 11.64
CA LEU A 169 0.04 -22.00 10.97
C LEU A 169 0.96 -20.92 11.53
N PHE A 170 2.21 -21.26 11.72
CA PHE A 170 3.22 -20.36 12.28
C PHE A 170 3.48 -19.14 11.37
N SER A 171 3.32 -19.30 10.05
CA SER A 171 3.50 -18.25 9.04
C SER A 171 2.57 -18.51 7.87
N ILE A 172 1.90 -17.49 7.36
CA ILE A 172 1.04 -17.60 6.16
C ILE A 172 1.85 -17.78 4.89
N ASP A 173 3.11 -17.36 4.89
CA ASP A 173 4.10 -17.66 3.86
C ASP A 173 4.15 -19.18 3.52
N LYS A 174 3.97 -20.07 4.51
CA LYS A 174 3.92 -21.52 4.28
C LYS A 174 2.71 -21.96 3.45
N VAL A 175 1.57 -21.28 3.58
CA VAL A 175 0.39 -21.54 2.73
C VAL A 175 0.70 -21.15 1.30
N ALA A 176 1.24 -19.96 1.13
CA ALA A 176 1.56 -19.41 -0.18
C ALA A 176 2.68 -20.22 -0.87
N ASP A 177 3.71 -20.63 -0.14
CA ASP A 177 4.79 -21.48 -0.65
C ASP A 177 4.30 -22.88 -1.07
N ALA A 178 3.38 -23.48 -0.31
CA ALA A 178 2.76 -24.76 -0.69
C ALA A 178 2.00 -24.67 -2.02
N VAL A 179 1.27 -23.57 -2.24
CA VAL A 179 0.56 -23.32 -3.51
C VAL A 179 1.53 -23.08 -4.66
N LYS A 180 2.61 -22.32 -4.44
CA LYS A 180 3.69 -22.11 -5.41
C LYS A 180 4.35 -23.44 -5.81
N GLU A 181 4.75 -24.25 -4.84
CA GLU A 181 5.34 -25.57 -5.09
C GLU A 181 4.38 -26.49 -5.85
N PHE A 182 3.10 -26.49 -5.48
CA PHE A 182 2.07 -27.22 -6.22
C PHE A 182 2.00 -26.77 -7.69
N ASN A 183 1.97 -25.46 -7.93
CA ASN A 183 1.91 -24.90 -9.29
C ASN A 183 3.14 -25.29 -10.13
N ILE A 184 4.33 -25.25 -9.53
CA ILE A 184 5.58 -25.66 -10.19
C ILE A 184 5.51 -27.15 -10.56
N ARG A 185 5.18 -28.01 -9.60
CA ARG A 185 5.14 -29.46 -9.78
C ARG A 185 4.03 -29.90 -10.74
N ALA A 186 2.87 -29.24 -10.70
CA ALA A 186 1.76 -29.52 -11.61
C ALA A 186 2.12 -29.23 -13.09
N LYS A 187 3.10 -28.35 -13.34
CA LYS A 187 3.53 -27.90 -14.66
C LYS A 187 4.90 -28.47 -15.09
N ASP A 188 5.57 -29.25 -14.26
CA ASP A 188 6.92 -29.72 -14.52
C ASP A 188 6.99 -30.80 -15.62
N GLY A 189 5.84 -31.37 -16.05
CA GLY A 189 5.73 -32.38 -17.10
C GLY A 189 6.32 -33.73 -16.73
N SER A 190 6.61 -33.98 -15.44
CA SER A 190 7.12 -35.26 -14.97
C SER A 190 6.04 -36.34 -15.03
N ASP A 191 6.49 -37.61 -15.18
CA ASP A 191 5.60 -38.80 -15.17
C ASP A 191 4.80 -38.86 -13.85
N SER A 192 5.41 -38.46 -12.73
CA SER A 192 4.74 -38.42 -11.43
C SER A 192 3.61 -37.40 -11.37
N SER A 193 3.79 -36.21 -11.97
CA SER A 193 2.72 -35.23 -12.10
C SER A 193 1.63 -35.70 -13.04
N ALA A 194 1.97 -36.26 -14.17
CA ALA A 194 1.01 -36.83 -15.11
C ALA A 194 0.19 -37.99 -14.51
N GLU A 195 0.77 -38.76 -13.59
CA GLU A 195 0.10 -39.86 -12.91
C GLU A 195 -0.81 -39.40 -11.78
N ALA A 196 -0.44 -38.29 -11.07
CA ALA A 196 -1.25 -37.71 -10.01
C ALA A 196 -2.55 -37.05 -10.53
N PHE A 197 -2.61 -36.70 -11.83
CA PHE A 197 -3.77 -36.07 -12.47
C PHE A 197 -4.63 -37.04 -13.29
N LYS A 198 -4.37 -38.36 -13.23
CA LYS A 198 -5.21 -39.42 -13.82
C LYS A 198 -6.23 -39.94 -12.81
#